data_033c4d7a6b0cc47b5ab69398523ce372
#
_entry.id   033c4d7a6b0cc47b5ab69398523ce372
#
_cell.length_a   1.000
_cell.length_b   1.000
_cell.length_c   1.000
_cell.angle_alpha   90.00
_cell.angle_beta   90.00
_cell.angle_gamma   90.00
#
_symmetry.space_group_name_H-M   'P 1'
#
loop_
_entity.id
_entity.type
_entity.pdbx_description
1 polymer ?
#
loop_
_entity_poly.entity_id
_entity_poly.type
_entity_poly.pdbx_seq_one_letter_code
_entity_poly.pdbx_strand_id
1 'polypeptide(L)'
;MISLFKCLILCVVFWLVCASTSIASDYQPVPGVVDLRSTFSDGAYDINSLVRLARSKGIQVLFINDHDLMAMEYGIWPLRNLIRKREERNSILKMGADKYIREIERVSQANPDMIIIPGSETTPFYHWTGSPFQGKLTAHNHEKRILIIGLENPSDYENLPILHNHHSVRISRDNLPGVFFLAAAFLAGLVMLWWKGPFRIAGVVVMVLSVVLMANSNPFNKSPFDPYHGDRGSAPYQLLIDYVAARGGMTFWNYPETKSGVRQLGPIMVSTRPYPEALLESRGYTGFASLYGESITVTEPNGIWDMVLNEYCRGLRERPPWGIATADFHREGESGEILGNYQTVFYVKEKKKAEILKAMRDGRMYAVQGRFPQVPVMDEFSVSSADMTVKGISGEDVSLTGHPKIKIMLSSSKPLAGQVKVRLIRSGSLVHSVEGTLPLQIEYDDAYFKPGEKIYYRMDMRGAGIIVSNPIFVNFVK
;
A
#
# COMPACT_ATOMS: atom_id res chain seq x y z
N MET A 1 57.85 -4.09 40.24
CA MET A 1 57.14 -5.22 39.62
C MET A 1 55.67 -5.37 40.11
N ILE A 2 55.37 -5.08 41.34
CA ILE A 2 53.97 -5.26 41.90
C ILE A 2 52.96 -4.20 41.37
N SER A 3 53.42 -3.01 40.99
CA SER A 3 52.54 -1.94 40.51
C SER A 3 52.06 -2.18 39.06
N LEU A 4 52.85 -2.76 38.18
CA LEU A 4 52.45 -3.08 36.79
C LEU A 4 51.41 -4.21 36.71
N PHE A 5 51.49 -5.19 37.63
CA PHE A 5 50.56 -6.32 37.69
C PHE A 5 49.15 -5.90 38.14
N LYS A 6 49.04 -4.90 39.03
CA LYS A 6 47.77 -4.35 39.45
C LYS A 6 47.05 -3.52 38.36
N CYS A 7 47.80 -2.78 37.54
CA CYS A 7 47.24 -2.09 36.37
C CYS A 7 46.76 -3.06 35.28
N LEU A 8 47.48 -4.16 35.04
CA LEU A 8 47.10 -5.16 34.04
C LEU A 8 45.81 -5.90 34.42
N ILE A 9 45.66 -6.24 35.71
CA ILE A 9 44.45 -6.89 36.24
C ILE A 9 43.27 -5.93 36.21
N LEU A 10 43.42 -4.63 36.49
CA LEU A 10 42.33 -3.63 36.39
C LEU A 10 41.89 -3.40 34.92
N CYS A 11 42.84 -3.40 33.96
CA CYS A 11 42.51 -3.30 32.52
C CYS A 11 41.77 -4.54 31.99
N VAL A 12 42.17 -5.74 32.44
CA VAL A 12 41.50 -6.99 32.03
C VAL A 12 40.10 -7.11 32.65
N VAL A 13 39.93 -6.68 33.92
CA VAL A 13 38.62 -6.65 34.55
C VAL A 13 37.70 -5.58 33.95
N PHE A 14 38.27 -4.42 33.52
CA PHE A 14 37.48 -3.39 32.82
C PHE A 14 37.09 -3.83 31.39
N TRP A 15 37.92 -4.65 30.74
CA TRP A 15 37.60 -5.25 29.43
C TRP A 15 36.55 -6.37 29.54
N LEU A 16 36.53 -7.13 30.62
CA LEU A 16 35.55 -8.19 30.89
C LEU A 16 34.18 -7.66 31.36
N VAL A 17 34.11 -6.47 31.94
CA VAL A 17 32.84 -5.83 32.35
C VAL A 17 32.17 -5.08 31.22
N CYS A 18 32.90 -4.73 30.15
CA CYS A 18 32.30 -4.12 28.95
C CYS A 18 31.83 -5.12 27.88
N ALA A 19 31.93 -6.41 28.11
CA ALA A 19 31.21 -7.41 27.34
C ALA A 19 29.78 -7.51 27.88
N SER A 20 29.03 -6.40 27.79
CA SER A 20 27.58 -6.44 27.77
C SER A 20 27.20 -7.37 26.63
N THR A 21 26.70 -8.55 26.93
CA THR A 21 26.02 -9.40 25.96
C THR A 21 24.80 -8.62 25.48
N SER A 22 25.04 -7.74 24.52
CA SER A 22 23.98 -7.30 23.61
C SER A 22 23.46 -8.59 23.01
N ILE A 23 22.28 -9.03 23.38
CA ILE A 23 21.51 -9.97 22.59
C ILE A 23 21.26 -9.19 21.30
N ALA A 24 22.20 -9.32 20.35
CA ALA A 24 22.06 -8.75 19.04
C ALA A 24 20.75 -9.32 18.49
N SER A 25 19.81 -8.47 18.16
CA SER A 25 18.63 -8.88 17.41
C SER A 25 19.14 -9.59 16.16
N ASP A 26 18.65 -10.79 15.90
CA ASP A 26 19.01 -11.56 14.66
C ASP A 26 18.70 -10.79 13.38
N TYR A 27 18.14 -9.61 13.49
CA TYR A 27 17.67 -8.78 12.40
C TYR A 27 18.57 -7.56 12.15
N GLN A 28 18.82 -7.28 10.88
CA GLN A 28 19.45 -6.06 10.40
C GLN A 28 18.42 -5.13 9.75
N PRO A 29 18.49 -3.80 9.97
CA PRO A 29 17.62 -2.84 9.31
C PRO A 29 18.08 -2.63 7.86
N VAL A 30 17.14 -2.73 6.92
CA VAL A 30 17.38 -2.49 5.48
C VAL A 30 16.40 -1.44 4.97
N PRO A 31 16.87 -0.24 4.62
CA PRO A 31 16.01 0.80 4.07
C PRO A 31 15.58 0.48 2.64
N GLY A 32 14.30 0.68 2.35
CA GLY A 32 13.73 0.55 1.03
C GLY A 32 12.80 1.71 0.70
N VAL A 33 12.59 1.96 -0.58
CA VAL A 33 11.63 2.94 -1.07
C VAL A 33 10.49 2.24 -1.77
N VAL A 34 9.28 2.52 -1.30
CA VAL A 34 8.02 1.99 -1.84
C VAL A 34 7.33 3.07 -2.66
N ASP A 35 6.66 2.67 -3.73
CA ASP A 35 5.88 3.54 -4.60
C ASP A 35 6.73 4.40 -5.52
N LEU A 36 7.53 3.70 -6.36
CA LEU A 36 8.36 4.30 -7.40
C LEU A 36 7.69 4.13 -8.77
N ARG A 37 7.59 5.21 -9.52
CA ARG A 37 7.12 5.23 -10.91
C ARG A 37 8.30 5.12 -11.87
N SER A 38 8.12 4.34 -12.91
CA SER A 38 9.04 4.27 -14.04
C SER A 38 8.40 4.77 -15.34
N THR A 39 9.14 4.71 -16.44
CA THR A 39 8.62 5.03 -17.78
C THR A 39 7.57 4.03 -18.30
N PHE A 40 7.25 2.99 -17.54
CA PHE A 40 6.09 2.14 -17.82
C PHE A 40 4.76 2.86 -17.52
N SER A 41 4.77 3.85 -16.63
CA SER A 41 3.62 4.74 -16.39
C SER A 41 4.00 6.22 -16.58
N ASP A 42 4.03 6.99 -15.55
CA ASP A 42 4.25 8.45 -15.58
C ASP A 42 5.55 8.88 -14.90
N GLY A 43 6.40 7.94 -14.50
CA GLY A 43 7.74 8.24 -14.00
C GLY A 43 8.69 8.72 -15.09
N ALA A 44 9.65 9.54 -14.71
CA ALA A 44 10.62 10.13 -15.63
C ALA A 44 11.80 9.20 -15.95
N TYR A 45 12.01 8.16 -15.15
CA TYR A 45 13.19 7.30 -15.24
C TYR A 45 12.83 5.88 -15.66
N ASP A 46 13.68 5.25 -16.47
CA ASP A 46 13.63 3.81 -16.63
C ASP A 46 14.13 3.10 -15.35
N ILE A 47 13.86 1.80 -15.23
CA ILE A 47 14.19 1.04 -14.02
C ILE A 47 15.71 1.03 -13.75
N ASN A 48 16.55 0.97 -14.79
CA ASN A 48 18.02 1.05 -14.61
C ASN A 48 18.46 2.40 -14.03
N SER A 49 17.82 3.50 -14.46
CA SER A 49 18.13 4.85 -13.95
C SER A 49 17.69 5.01 -12.49
N LEU A 50 16.53 4.44 -12.12
CA LEU A 50 16.08 4.38 -10.73
C LEU A 50 17.08 3.60 -9.86
N VAL A 51 17.59 2.46 -10.35
CA VAL A 51 18.61 1.67 -9.66
C VAL A 51 19.89 2.47 -9.45
N ARG A 52 20.38 3.17 -10.50
CA ARG A 52 21.58 4.03 -10.36
C ARG A 52 21.37 5.15 -9.34
N LEU A 53 20.22 5.81 -9.40
CA LEU A 53 19.88 6.89 -8.46
C LEU A 53 19.81 6.37 -7.02
N ALA A 54 19.13 5.25 -6.79
CA ALA A 54 19.01 4.62 -5.46
C ALA A 54 20.38 4.21 -4.92
N ARG A 55 21.21 3.55 -5.76
CA ARG A 55 22.57 3.15 -5.38
C ARG A 55 23.43 4.35 -4.97
N SER A 56 23.33 5.49 -5.68
CA SER A 56 24.06 6.72 -5.32
C SER A 56 23.67 7.28 -3.96
N LYS A 57 22.51 6.88 -3.45
CA LYS A 57 21.93 7.28 -2.16
C LYS A 57 22.03 6.18 -1.09
N GLY A 58 22.67 5.05 -1.39
CA GLY A 58 22.81 3.92 -0.46
C GLY A 58 21.52 3.15 -0.19
N ILE A 59 20.47 3.35 -1.01
CA ILE A 59 19.20 2.63 -0.94
C ILE A 59 19.32 1.34 -1.75
N GLN A 60 18.98 0.20 -1.16
CA GLN A 60 19.20 -1.11 -1.76
C GLN A 60 17.91 -1.85 -2.11
N VAL A 61 16.75 -1.39 -1.65
CA VAL A 61 15.45 -2.03 -1.91
C VAL A 61 14.51 -1.06 -2.60
N LEU A 62 14.04 -1.44 -3.79
CA LEU A 62 13.14 -0.64 -4.62
C LEU A 62 11.86 -1.43 -4.90
N PHE A 63 10.72 -0.81 -4.64
CA PHE A 63 9.43 -1.31 -5.06
C PHE A 63 8.94 -0.46 -6.24
N ILE A 64 8.90 -1.07 -7.41
CA ILE A 64 8.44 -0.42 -8.63
C ILE A 64 6.93 -0.60 -8.69
N ASN A 65 6.19 0.49 -8.55
CA ASN A 65 4.73 0.51 -8.43
C ASN A 65 4.12 1.38 -9.54
N ASP A 66 4.46 1.08 -10.79
CA ASP A 66 3.84 1.75 -11.94
C ASP A 66 2.32 1.56 -11.91
N HIS A 67 1.57 2.50 -12.48
CA HIS A 67 0.14 2.33 -12.63
C HIS A 67 -0.16 1.10 -13.51
N ASP A 68 -1.03 0.22 -13.04
CA ASP A 68 -1.50 -0.92 -13.83
C ASP A 68 -2.34 -0.48 -15.02
N LEU A 69 -3.23 0.50 -14.82
CA LEU A 69 -4.05 1.11 -15.86
C LEU A 69 -4.26 2.61 -15.59
N MET A 70 -3.80 3.45 -16.51
CA MET A 70 -4.07 4.89 -16.49
C MET A 70 -5.11 5.22 -17.57
N ALA A 71 -6.35 4.85 -17.35
CA ALA A 71 -7.43 5.09 -18.30
C ALA A 71 -8.66 5.71 -17.63
N MET A 72 -9.24 6.68 -18.33
CA MET A 72 -10.52 7.27 -17.99
C MET A 72 -11.45 7.18 -19.21
N GLU A 73 -12.65 6.66 -19.00
CA GLU A 73 -13.60 6.43 -20.08
C GLU A 73 -15.00 6.92 -19.68
N TYR A 74 -15.65 7.64 -20.59
CA TYR A 74 -17.05 8.05 -20.46
C TYR A 74 -17.83 7.70 -21.72
N GLY A 75 -18.92 6.93 -21.55
CA GLY A 75 -19.81 6.54 -22.61
C GLY A 75 -21.17 7.26 -22.54
N ILE A 76 -21.72 7.60 -23.71
CA ILE A 76 -22.99 8.31 -23.85
C ILE A 76 -24.14 7.30 -23.84
N TRP A 77 -25.08 7.48 -22.89
CA TRP A 77 -26.30 6.69 -22.86
C TRP A 77 -27.14 6.89 -24.14
N PRO A 78 -27.78 5.84 -24.74
CA PRO A 78 -27.84 4.44 -24.27
C PRO A 78 -26.70 3.54 -24.78
N LEU A 79 -25.79 4.04 -25.62
CA LEU A 79 -24.78 3.25 -26.32
C LEU A 79 -23.37 3.43 -25.69
N ARG A 80 -23.28 3.35 -24.36
CA ARG A 80 -22.10 3.69 -23.56
C ARG A 80 -20.81 2.93 -23.95
N ASN A 81 -20.94 1.70 -24.43
CA ASN A 81 -19.79 0.91 -24.84
C ASN A 81 -19.41 1.10 -26.32
N LEU A 82 -20.32 1.68 -27.13
CA LEU A 82 -20.10 1.97 -28.55
C LEU A 82 -19.74 3.44 -28.81
N ILE A 83 -20.46 4.36 -28.12
CA ILE A 83 -20.22 5.81 -28.23
C ILE A 83 -19.56 6.28 -26.95
N ARG A 84 -18.23 6.23 -26.92
CA ARG A 84 -17.43 6.56 -25.75
C ARG A 84 -16.19 7.36 -26.09
N LYS A 85 -15.77 8.20 -25.15
CA LYS A 85 -14.46 8.83 -25.14
C LYS A 85 -13.60 8.14 -24.11
N ARG A 86 -12.42 7.66 -24.51
CA ARG A 86 -11.39 7.05 -23.66
C ARG A 86 -10.10 7.85 -23.80
N GLU A 87 -9.56 8.25 -22.68
CA GLU A 87 -8.21 8.77 -22.58
C GLU A 87 -7.36 7.74 -21.84
N GLU A 88 -6.23 7.35 -22.42
CA GLU A 88 -5.35 6.34 -21.85
C GLU A 88 -3.90 6.74 -21.99
N ARG A 89 -3.20 6.77 -20.85
CA ARG A 89 -1.76 7.02 -20.75
C ARG A 89 -0.98 5.72 -20.68
N ASN A 90 0.35 5.81 -20.65
CA ASN A 90 1.20 4.66 -20.42
C ASN A 90 0.90 4.02 -19.07
N SER A 91 0.93 2.71 -19.03
CA SER A 91 0.64 1.88 -17.86
C SER A 91 1.13 0.46 -18.12
N ILE A 92 1.19 -0.36 -17.07
CA ILE A 92 1.64 -1.75 -17.18
C ILE A 92 0.82 -2.50 -18.24
N LEU A 93 -0.51 -2.37 -18.22
CA LEU A 93 -1.39 -3.09 -19.16
C LEU A 93 -1.26 -2.57 -20.59
N LYS A 94 -1.07 -1.27 -20.79
CA LYS A 94 -0.87 -0.68 -22.12
C LYS A 94 0.48 -1.03 -22.72
N MET A 95 1.54 -1.03 -21.89
CA MET A 95 2.91 -1.32 -22.34
C MET A 95 3.18 -2.84 -22.44
N GLY A 96 2.36 -3.66 -21.79
CA GLY A 96 2.44 -5.10 -21.69
C GLY A 96 3.01 -5.57 -20.35
N ALA A 97 2.19 -6.30 -19.56
CA ALA A 97 2.58 -6.81 -18.25
C ALA A 97 3.79 -7.76 -18.32
N ASP A 98 3.86 -8.58 -19.36
CA ASP A 98 4.98 -9.47 -19.62
C ASP A 98 6.29 -8.69 -19.87
N LYS A 99 6.23 -7.59 -20.61
CA LYS A 99 7.39 -6.71 -20.83
C LYS A 99 7.84 -6.05 -19.52
N TYR A 100 6.88 -5.62 -18.70
CA TYR A 100 7.16 -5.01 -17.40
C TYR A 100 7.90 -5.96 -16.46
N ILE A 101 7.39 -7.17 -16.27
CA ILE A 101 7.99 -8.17 -15.38
C ILE A 101 9.37 -8.58 -15.90
N ARG A 102 9.50 -8.89 -17.20
CA ARG A 102 10.82 -9.24 -17.78
C ARG A 102 11.85 -8.12 -17.65
N GLU A 103 11.45 -6.86 -17.76
CA GLU A 103 12.39 -5.75 -17.58
C GLU A 103 12.87 -5.64 -16.14
N ILE A 104 11.98 -5.81 -15.14
CA ILE A 104 12.37 -5.85 -13.73
C ILE A 104 13.33 -7.03 -13.46
N GLU A 105 13.04 -8.21 -13.99
CA GLU A 105 13.89 -9.39 -13.84
C GLU A 105 15.26 -9.16 -14.47
N ARG A 106 15.32 -8.64 -15.70
CA ARG A 106 16.55 -8.32 -16.41
C ARG A 106 17.43 -7.33 -15.62
N VAL A 107 16.82 -6.27 -15.11
CA VAL A 107 17.53 -5.26 -14.31
C VAL A 107 17.98 -5.84 -12.97
N SER A 108 17.16 -6.66 -12.32
CA SER A 108 17.51 -7.35 -11.07
C SER A 108 18.71 -8.29 -11.26
N GLN A 109 18.72 -9.08 -12.33
CA GLN A 109 19.85 -9.97 -12.65
C GLN A 109 21.15 -9.19 -12.93
N ALA A 110 21.04 -8.04 -13.58
CA ALA A 110 22.19 -7.17 -13.86
C ALA A 110 22.71 -6.40 -12.62
N ASN A 111 21.94 -6.38 -11.51
CA ASN A 111 22.24 -5.63 -10.30
C ASN A 111 21.99 -6.49 -9.05
N PRO A 112 22.82 -7.54 -8.80
CA PRO A 112 22.58 -8.50 -7.71
C PRO A 112 22.77 -7.91 -6.31
N ASP A 113 23.34 -6.72 -6.19
CA ASP A 113 23.47 -5.93 -4.97
C ASP A 113 22.19 -5.17 -4.60
N MET A 114 21.23 -5.11 -5.53
CA MET A 114 19.95 -4.41 -5.39
C MET A 114 18.79 -5.39 -5.32
N ILE A 115 17.80 -5.09 -4.49
CA ILE A 115 16.56 -5.85 -4.40
C ILE A 115 15.47 -5.04 -5.10
N ILE A 116 14.98 -5.53 -6.23
CA ILE A 116 13.94 -4.86 -7.02
C ILE A 116 12.70 -5.73 -6.98
N ILE A 117 11.59 -5.15 -6.50
CA ILE A 117 10.34 -5.85 -6.26
C ILE A 117 9.27 -5.26 -7.17
N PRO A 118 8.62 -6.08 -8.02
CA PRO A 118 7.50 -5.64 -8.84
C PRO A 118 6.27 -5.37 -7.99
N GLY A 119 5.50 -4.39 -8.42
CA GLY A 119 4.21 -4.05 -7.87
C GLY A 119 3.41 -3.21 -8.85
N SER A 120 2.27 -2.72 -8.44
CA SER A 120 1.52 -1.70 -9.18
C SER A 120 0.75 -0.78 -8.24
N GLU A 121 0.41 0.40 -8.73
CA GLU A 121 -0.63 1.22 -8.13
C GLU A 121 -1.92 1.10 -8.94
N THR A 122 -3.01 0.81 -8.24
CA THR A 122 -4.27 0.37 -8.82
C THR A 122 -5.42 1.24 -8.36
N THR A 123 -6.24 1.72 -9.31
CA THR A 123 -7.57 2.27 -9.05
C THR A 123 -8.61 1.26 -9.53
N PRO A 124 -9.18 0.41 -8.67
CA PRO A 124 -10.08 -0.66 -9.13
C PRO A 124 -11.42 -0.13 -9.62
N PHE A 125 -11.87 1.02 -9.10
CA PHE A 125 -13.19 1.56 -9.42
C PHE A 125 -13.24 3.07 -9.25
N TYR A 126 -13.98 3.71 -10.15
CA TYR A 126 -14.47 5.08 -10.03
C TYR A 126 -15.89 5.16 -10.61
N HIS A 127 -16.64 6.20 -10.29
CA HIS A 127 -17.98 6.37 -10.84
C HIS A 127 -18.24 7.79 -11.32
N TRP A 128 -19.19 7.92 -12.23
CA TRP A 128 -19.54 9.19 -12.86
C TRP A 128 -20.81 9.79 -12.25
N THR A 129 -20.82 11.12 -12.09
CA THR A 129 -22.02 11.92 -11.85
C THR A 129 -22.06 13.11 -12.80
N GLY A 130 -23.25 13.67 -13.00
CA GLY A 130 -23.44 14.80 -13.91
C GLY A 130 -23.53 14.39 -15.39
N SER A 131 -23.39 15.37 -16.27
CA SER A 131 -23.51 15.18 -17.72
C SER A 131 -22.51 16.05 -18.45
N PRO A 132 -21.89 15.57 -19.52
CA PRO A 132 -21.00 16.37 -20.35
C PRO A 132 -21.74 17.52 -21.07
N PHE A 133 -23.05 17.37 -21.33
CA PHE A 133 -23.88 18.40 -21.95
C PHE A 133 -24.21 19.57 -21.01
N GLN A 134 -24.04 19.39 -19.71
CA GLN A 134 -24.26 20.42 -18.69
C GLN A 134 -22.95 21.01 -18.13
N GLY A 135 -21.81 20.58 -18.65
CA GLY A 135 -20.48 21.04 -18.18
C GLY A 135 -20.16 20.65 -16.72
N LYS A 136 -20.84 19.64 -16.15
CA LYS A 136 -20.72 19.22 -14.74
C LYS A 136 -20.38 17.74 -14.61
N LEU A 137 -19.60 17.20 -15.52
CA LEU A 137 -19.18 15.80 -15.46
C LEU A 137 -18.11 15.61 -14.39
N THR A 138 -18.34 14.72 -13.44
CA THR A 138 -17.43 14.45 -12.33
C THR A 138 -17.12 12.96 -12.24
N ALA A 139 -15.82 12.63 -12.20
CA ALA A 139 -15.31 11.29 -11.87
C ALA A 139 -15.00 11.23 -10.36
N HIS A 140 -15.74 10.40 -9.64
CA HIS A 140 -15.55 10.20 -8.20
C HIS A 140 -14.66 8.98 -7.93
N ASN A 141 -13.81 9.06 -6.90
CA ASN A 141 -12.94 7.98 -6.44
C ASN A 141 -11.88 7.53 -7.47
N HIS A 142 -11.58 8.34 -8.49
CA HIS A 142 -10.58 8.00 -9.51
C HIS A 142 -9.14 7.90 -8.95
N GLU A 143 -8.88 8.51 -7.81
CA GLU A 143 -7.60 8.47 -7.11
C GLU A 143 -7.68 7.74 -5.76
N LYS A 144 -8.72 6.93 -5.56
CA LYS A 144 -8.80 6.02 -4.43
C LYS A 144 -8.02 4.75 -4.79
N ARG A 145 -6.80 4.62 -4.25
CA ARG A 145 -5.77 3.73 -4.77
C ARG A 145 -5.32 2.68 -3.77
N ILE A 146 -4.91 1.53 -4.30
CA ILE A 146 -4.28 0.43 -3.58
C ILE A 146 -2.94 0.12 -4.26
N LEU A 147 -1.87 -0.01 -3.47
CA LEU A 147 -0.63 -0.62 -3.94
C LEU A 147 -0.75 -2.14 -3.90
N ILE A 148 -0.34 -2.78 -4.98
CA ILE A 148 -0.17 -4.22 -5.10
C ILE A 148 1.31 -4.52 -5.07
N ILE A 149 1.74 -5.48 -4.26
CA ILE A 149 3.15 -5.85 -4.12
C ILE A 149 3.29 -7.36 -4.13
N GLY A 150 4.31 -7.86 -4.84
CA GLY A 150 4.71 -9.25 -4.82
C GLY A 150 3.94 -10.17 -5.76
N LEU A 151 3.22 -9.64 -6.76
CA LEU A 151 2.79 -10.39 -7.93
C LEU A 151 3.95 -10.46 -8.92
N GLU A 152 4.32 -11.66 -9.36
CA GLU A 152 5.45 -11.89 -10.28
C GLU A 152 5.01 -12.45 -11.64
N ASN A 153 3.74 -12.86 -11.74
CA ASN A 153 3.20 -13.43 -12.96
C ASN A 153 2.56 -12.33 -13.82
N PRO A 154 2.96 -12.13 -15.09
CA PRO A 154 2.31 -11.16 -15.97
C PRO A 154 0.78 -11.34 -16.06
N SER A 155 0.33 -12.60 -16.08
CA SER A 155 -1.11 -12.92 -16.14
C SER A 155 -1.89 -12.42 -14.92
N ASP A 156 -1.24 -12.24 -13.76
CA ASP A 156 -1.91 -11.72 -12.58
C ASP A 156 -2.24 -10.23 -12.73
N TYR A 157 -1.37 -9.46 -13.41
CA TYR A 157 -1.67 -8.07 -13.78
C TYR A 157 -2.73 -7.97 -14.87
N GLU A 158 -2.64 -8.81 -15.92
CA GLU A 158 -3.62 -8.86 -16.99
C GLU A 158 -5.01 -9.23 -16.51
N ASN A 159 -5.08 -10.00 -15.42
CA ASN A 159 -6.32 -10.49 -14.83
C ASN A 159 -6.82 -9.66 -13.63
N LEU A 160 -6.28 -8.48 -13.33
CA LEU A 160 -6.78 -7.59 -12.28
C LEU A 160 -8.28 -7.25 -12.46
N PRO A 161 -9.12 -7.36 -11.41
CA PRO A 161 -10.56 -7.09 -11.49
C PRO A 161 -10.84 -5.59 -11.40
N ILE A 162 -10.33 -4.83 -12.35
CA ILE A 162 -10.42 -3.36 -12.41
C ILE A 162 -11.30 -2.91 -13.58
N LEU A 163 -11.84 -1.70 -13.49
CA LEU A 163 -12.58 -1.07 -14.59
C LEU A 163 -11.71 -0.96 -15.86
N HIS A 164 -12.36 -1.10 -17.00
CA HIS A 164 -11.75 -0.90 -18.34
C HIS A 164 -10.55 -1.80 -18.66
N ASN A 165 -10.33 -2.84 -17.89
CA ASN A 165 -9.33 -3.84 -18.22
C ASN A 165 -9.81 -4.76 -19.36
N HIS A 166 -9.31 -4.51 -20.59
CA HIS A 166 -9.72 -5.22 -21.79
C HIS A 166 -9.04 -6.59 -22.00
N HIS A 167 -8.04 -6.94 -21.19
CA HIS A 167 -7.34 -8.22 -21.31
C HIS A 167 -8.12 -9.41 -20.74
N SER A 168 -9.31 -9.17 -20.18
CA SER A 168 -10.14 -10.21 -19.57
C SER A 168 -11.23 -10.74 -20.47
N VAL A 169 -11.31 -12.05 -20.49
CA VAL A 169 -12.38 -12.82 -21.13
C VAL A 169 -13.38 -13.39 -20.11
N ARG A 170 -13.55 -12.75 -18.96
CA ARG A 170 -14.52 -13.22 -17.98
C ARG A 170 -15.92 -12.75 -18.38
N ILE A 171 -16.82 -13.70 -18.63
CA ILE A 171 -18.22 -13.40 -18.91
C ILE A 171 -18.89 -12.95 -17.60
N SER A 172 -19.42 -11.73 -17.58
CA SER A 172 -20.26 -11.26 -16.48
C SER A 172 -21.61 -12.00 -16.52
N ARG A 173 -21.89 -12.78 -15.48
CA ARG A 173 -23.17 -13.52 -15.37
C ARG A 173 -24.38 -12.58 -15.32
N ASP A 174 -24.19 -11.37 -14.82
CA ASP A 174 -25.28 -10.37 -14.66
C ASP A 174 -25.74 -9.81 -16.01
N ASN A 175 -24.87 -9.80 -17.03
CA ASN A 175 -25.20 -9.34 -18.39
C ASN A 175 -25.79 -10.44 -19.29
N LEU A 176 -25.67 -11.72 -18.90
CA LEU A 176 -26.18 -12.84 -19.71
C LEU A 176 -27.67 -12.78 -20.01
N PRO A 177 -28.56 -12.50 -19.04
CA PRO A 177 -30.00 -12.41 -19.32
C PRO A 177 -30.35 -11.39 -20.40
N GLY A 178 -29.69 -10.21 -20.38
CA GLY A 178 -29.85 -9.17 -21.40
C GLY A 178 -29.38 -9.64 -22.79
N VAL A 179 -28.25 -10.33 -22.86
CA VAL A 179 -27.73 -10.89 -24.14
C VAL A 179 -28.69 -11.95 -24.69
N PHE A 180 -29.21 -12.85 -23.85
CA PHE A 180 -30.20 -13.85 -24.28
C PHE A 180 -31.52 -13.20 -24.76
N PHE A 181 -32.01 -12.17 -24.07
CA PHE A 181 -33.18 -11.44 -24.49
C PHE A 181 -32.98 -10.78 -25.88
N LEU A 182 -31.83 -10.13 -26.09
CA LEU A 182 -31.49 -9.51 -27.37
C LEU A 182 -31.31 -10.54 -28.47
N ALA A 183 -30.74 -11.70 -28.18
CA ALA A 183 -30.64 -12.80 -29.13
C ALA A 183 -32.05 -13.32 -29.54
N ALA A 184 -32.95 -13.48 -28.55
CA ALA A 184 -34.33 -13.87 -28.85
C ALA A 184 -35.07 -12.80 -29.69
N ALA A 185 -34.86 -11.52 -29.38
CA ALA A 185 -35.41 -10.41 -30.18
C ALA A 185 -34.87 -10.42 -31.63
N PHE A 186 -33.57 -10.70 -31.82
CA PHE A 186 -32.95 -10.86 -33.12
C PHE A 186 -33.61 -12.00 -33.94
N LEU A 187 -33.82 -13.15 -33.30
CA LEU A 187 -34.50 -14.30 -33.92
C LEU A 187 -35.95 -13.99 -34.29
N ALA A 188 -36.69 -13.27 -33.42
CA ALA A 188 -38.01 -12.79 -33.70
C ALA A 188 -38.04 -11.85 -34.94
N GLY A 189 -37.08 -10.91 -35.01
CA GLY A 189 -36.89 -10.06 -36.18
C GLY A 189 -36.63 -10.86 -37.46
N LEU A 190 -35.83 -11.93 -37.39
CA LEU A 190 -35.57 -12.82 -38.50
C LEU A 190 -36.86 -13.53 -39.00
N VAL A 191 -37.69 -13.99 -38.11
CA VAL A 191 -39.01 -14.58 -38.47
C VAL A 191 -39.92 -13.55 -39.13
N MET A 192 -39.91 -12.29 -38.68
CA MET A 192 -40.68 -11.21 -39.30
C MET A 192 -40.30 -10.91 -40.73
N LEU A 193 -39.10 -11.26 -41.22
CA LEU A 193 -38.67 -11.10 -42.59
C LEU A 193 -39.48 -11.95 -43.58
N TRP A 194 -40.10 -13.05 -43.12
CA TRP A 194 -40.94 -13.91 -43.98
C TRP A 194 -42.30 -13.32 -44.26
N TRP A 195 -42.72 -12.29 -43.50
CA TRP A 195 -43.97 -11.59 -43.74
C TRP A 195 -43.76 -10.42 -44.73
N LYS A 196 -44.85 -10.06 -45.45
CA LYS A 196 -44.82 -8.97 -46.44
C LYS A 196 -45.21 -7.62 -45.81
N GLY A 197 -44.77 -6.53 -46.45
CA GLY A 197 -45.16 -5.17 -46.04
C GLY A 197 -44.42 -4.65 -44.82
N PRO A 198 -45.10 -3.88 -43.93
CA PRO A 198 -44.45 -3.18 -42.82
C PRO A 198 -43.77 -4.09 -41.82
N PHE A 199 -44.21 -5.34 -41.69
CA PHE A 199 -43.61 -6.32 -40.77
C PHE A 199 -42.17 -6.70 -41.20
N ARG A 200 -41.87 -6.73 -42.49
CA ARG A 200 -40.51 -7.00 -42.99
C ARG A 200 -39.56 -5.87 -42.59
N ILE A 201 -40.03 -4.61 -42.71
CA ILE A 201 -39.23 -3.44 -42.32
C ILE A 201 -38.98 -3.46 -40.80
N ALA A 202 -40.05 -3.71 -40.04
CA ALA A 202 -39.97 -3.83 -38.57
C ALA A 202 -39.01 -4.94 -38.14
N GLY A 203 -39.00 -6.09 -38.85
CA GLY A 203 -38.07 -7.18 -38.59
C GLY A 203 -36.60 -6.76 -38.81
N VAL A 204 -36.30 -6.02 -39.90
CA VAL A 204 -34.94 -5.47 -40.10
C VAL A 204 -34.54 -4.51 -38.97
N VAL A 205 -35.43 -3.60 -38.59
CA VAL A 205 -35.18 -2.63 -37.50
C VAL A 205 -34.90 -3.37 -36.17
N VAL A 206 -35.72 -4.37 -35.81
CA VAL A 206 -35.52 -5.18 -34.62
C VAL A 206 -34.17 -5.90 -34.65
N MET A 207 -33.80 -6.50 -35.76
CA MET A 207 -32.50 -7.18 -35.90
C MET A 207 -31.34 -6.20 -35.75
N VAL A 208 -31.37 -5.04 -36.41
CA VAL A 208 -30.31 -4.04 -36.30
C VAL A 208 -30.18 -3.53 -34.86
N LEU A 209 -31.30 -3.18 -34.22
CA LEU A 209 -31.31 -2.73 -32.84
C LEU A 209 -30.78 -3.82 -31.88
N SER A 210 -31.20 -5.08 -32.09
CA SER A 210 -30.71 -6.20 -31.29
C SER A 210 -29.19 -6.39 -31.41
N VAL A 211 -28.63 -6.31 -32.61
CA VAL A 211 -27.18 -6.42 -32.81
C VAL A 211 -26.43 -5.25 -32.16
N VAL A 212 -26.92 -4.02 -32.37
CA VAL A 212 -26.30 -2.82 -31.77
C VAL A 212 -26.33 -2.87 -30.26
N LEU A 213 -27.47 -3.24 -29.65
CA LEU A 213 -27.61 -3.34 -28.19
C LEU A 213 -26.82 -4.53 -27.62
N MET A 214 -26.71 -5.64 -28.37
CA MET A 214 -25.89 -6.78 -27.98
C MET A 214 -24.40 -6.41 -27.97
N ALA A 215 -23.93 -5.72 -28.99
CA ALA A 215 -22.57 -5.18 -29.06
C ALA A 215 -22.32 -4.16 -27.92
N ASN A 216 -23.33 -3.36 -27.59
CA ASN A 216 -23.24 -2.40 -26.49
C ASN A 216 -23.26 -3.07 -25.10
N SER A 217 -23.88 -4.24 -24.93
CA SER A 217 -23.95 -4.94 -23.64
C SER A 217 -22.59 -5.40 -23.14
N ASN A 218 -21.64 -5.64 -24.01
CA ASN A 218 -20.29 -6.12 -23.77
C ASN A 218 -20.19 -7.05 -22.52
N PRO A 219 -20.56 -8.35 -22.65
CA PRO A 219 -20.57 -9.27 -21.51
C PRO A 219 -19.17 -9.64 -21.02
N PHE A 220 -18.12 -9.16 -21.70
CA PHE A 220 -16.72 -9.47 -21.43
C PHE A 220 -16.08 -8.36 -20.59
N ASN A 221 -16.52 -8.19 -19.36
CA ASN A 221 -15.94 -7.24 -18.43
C ASN A 221 -15.30 -7.96 -17.23
N LYS A 222 -14.11 -7.52 -16.81
CA LYS A 222 -13.46 -8.05 -15.61
C LYS A 222 -14.06 -7.54 -14.33
N SER A 223 -14.42 -6.28 -14.29
CA SER A 223 -15.10 -5.68 -13.16
C SER A 223 -16.60 -5.95 -13.27
N PRO A 224 -17.24 -6.50 -12.22
CA PRO A 224 -18.69 -6.63 -12.18
C PRO A 224 -19.40 -5.29 -11.89
N PHE A 225 -18.63 -4.22 -11.67
CA PHE A 225 -19.16 -2.92 -11.26
C PHE A 225 -19.31 -1.99 -12.45
N ASP A 226 -20.46 -1.30 -12.53
CA ASP A 226 -20.77 -0.30 -13.55
C ASP A 226 -20.48 1.10 -13.00
N PRO A 227 -19.62 1.90 -13.69
CA PRO A 227 -19.24 3.24 -13.22
C PRO A 227 -20.36 4.29 -13.31
N TYR A 228 -21.51 3.97 -13.91
CA TYR A 228 -22.64 4.89 -14.07
C TYR A 228 -23.77 4.69 -13.05
N HIS A 229 -23.64 3.74 -12.15
CA HIS A 229 -24.65 3.43 -11.15
C HIS A 229 -24.25 3.87 -9.73
N GLY A 230 -23.43 4.92 -9.62
CA GLY A 230 -23.01 5.54 -8.35
C GLY A 230 -21.93 4.78 -7.61
N ASP A 231 -21.72 5.18 -6.35
CA ASP A 231 -20.72 4.59 -5.47
C ASP A 231 -21.08 3.14 -5.13
N ARG A 232 -20.07 2.29 -5.11
CA ARG A 232 -20.15 0.87 -4.72
C ARG A 232 -19.49 0.58 -3.38
N GLY A 233 -19.15 1.62 -2.63
CA GLY A 233 -18.47 1.51 -1.34
C GLY A 233 -17.15 0.78 -1.43
N SER A 234 -16.90 -0.10 -0.48
CA SER A 234 -15.67 -0.90 -0.40
C SER A 234 -15.65 -2.13 -1.31
N ALA A 235 -16.79 -2.54 -1.91
CA ALA A 235 -16.91 -3.80 -2.64
C ALA A 235 -15.92 -3.97 -3.83
N PRO A 236 -15.66 -2.98 -4.70
CA PRO A 236 -14.67 -3.11 -5.76
C PRO A 236 -13.24 -3.27 -5.25
N TYR A 237 -12.94 -2.60 -4.16
CA TYR A 237 -11.64 -2.66 -3.50
C TYR A 237 -11.44 -4.00 -2.80
N GLN A 238 -12.48 -4.51 -2.12
CA GLN A 238 -12.46 -5.83 -1.50
C GLN A 238 -12.25 -6.93 -2.53
N LEU A 239 -12.90 -6.86 -3.69
CA LEU A 239 -12.69 -7.80 -4.78
C LEU A 239 -11.22 -7.83 -5.25
N LEU A 240 -10.57 -6.66 -5.33
CA LEU A 240 -9.16 -6.56 -5.68
C LEU A 240 -8.27 -7.13 -4.57
N ILE A 241 -8.54 -6.80 -3.31
CA ILE A 241 -7.80 -7.32 -2.14
C ILE A 241 -7.84 -8.85 -2.13
N ASP A 242 -9.03 -9.43 -2.27
CA ASP A 242 -9.23 -10.88 -2.28
C ASP A 242 -8.53 -11.55 -3.48
N TYR A 243 -8.59 -10.91 -4.65
CA TYR A 243 -7.91 -11.38 -5.85
C TYR A 243 -6.40 -11.47 -5.67
N VAL A 244 -5.78 -10.41 -5.10
CA VAL A 244 -4.33 -10.33 -4.85
C VAL A 244 -3.91 -11.30 -3.76
N ALA A 245 -4.68 -11.37 -2.67
CA ALA A 245 -4.42 -12.29 -1.56
C ALA A 245 -4.44 -13.76 -2.01
N ALA A 246 -5.40 -14.16 -2.86
CA ALA A 246 -5.50 -15.50 -3.42
C ALA A 246 -4.28 -15.90 -4.29
N ARG A 247 -3.45 -14.93 -4.71
CA ARG A 247 -2.21 -15.12 -5.49
C ARG A 247 -0.95 -14.94 -4.66
N GLY A 248 -1.09 -14.82 -3.33
CA GLY A 248 0.04 -14.62 -2.42
C GLY A 248 0.64 -13.22 -2.44
N GLY A 249 0.02 -12.28 -3.15
CA GLY A 249 0.40 -10.87 -3.16
C GLY A 249 -0.05 -10.14 -1.88
N MET A 250 0.36 -8.89 -1.78
CA MET A 250 0.04 -7.98 -0.68
C MET A 250 -0.62 -6.72 -1.23
N THR A 251 -1.56 -6.16 -0.46
CA THR A 251 -2.25 -4.91 -0.79
C THR A 251 -2.10 -3.89 0.33
N PHE A 252 -1.86 -2.63 -0.06
CA PHE A 252 -1.75 -1.51 0.87
C PHE A 252 -2.63 -0.37 0.37
N TRP A 253 -3.52 0.12 1.23
CA TRP A 253 -4.25 1.35 0.94
C TRP A 253 -3.27 2.51 0.79
N ASN A 254 -3.29 3.18 -0.36
CA ASN A 254 -2.39 4.30 -0.65
C ASN A 254 -3.12 5.62 -0.42
N TYR A 255 -2.45 6.60 0.17
CA TYR A 255 -2.92 7.98 0.40
C TYR A 255 -4.33 8.11 0.99
N PRO A 256 -4.69 7.42 2.08
CA PRO A 256 -6.07 7.40 2.58
C PRO A 256 -6.60 8.78 3.02
N GLU A 257 -5.74 9.75 3.24
CA GLU A 257 -6.12 11.10 3.71
C GLU A 257 -5.74 12.20 2.73
N THR A 258 -5.43 11.87 1.46
CA THR A 258 -5.03 12.86 0.46
C THR A 258 -6.08 13.95 0.29
N LYS A 259 -5.63 15.20 0.22
CA LYS A 259 -6.49 16.39 0.02
C LYS A 259 -6.43 16.89 -1.43
N SER A 260 -5.41 16.50 -2.18
CA SER A 260 -5.21 16.89 -3.58
C SER A 260 -6.12 16.18 -4.58
N GLY A 261 -6.89 15.18 -4.13
CA GLY A 261 -7.78 14.37 -4.97
C GLY A 261 -9.01 15.08 -5.54
N VAL A 262 -9.23 16.37 -5.22
CA VAL A 262 -10.35 17.15 -5.76
C VAL A 262 -9.79 18.28 -6.63
N ARG A 263 -9.89 18.12 -7.96
CA ARG A 263 -9.35 19.10 -8.92
C ARG A 263 -10.06 19.05 -10.28
N GLN A 264 -9.94 20.14 -11.02
CA GLN A 264 -10.36 20.20 -12.41
C GLN A 264 -9.32 19.53 -13.32
N LEU A 265 -9.77 18.63 -14.19
CA LEU A 265 -8.94 17.97 -15.19
C LEU A 265 -9.55 18.20 -16.58
N GLY A 266 -9.12 19.25 -17.26
CA GLY A 266 -9.73 19.67 -18.53
C GLY A 266 -11.23 19.95 -18.36
N PRO A 267 -12.11 19.30 -19.16
CA PRO A 267 -13.55 19.53 -19.10
C PRO A 267 -14.27 18.78 -17.96
N ILE A 268 -13.57 17.98 -17.18
CA ILE A 268 -14.16 17.15 -16.11
C ILE A 268 -13.60 17.53 -14.74
N MET A 269 -14.39 17.29 -13.71
CA MET A 269 -13.94 17.33 -12.31
C MET A 269 -13.50 15.92 -11.89
N VAL A 270 -12.34 15.79 -11.25
CA VAL A 270 -11.96 14.60 -10.49
C VAL A 270 -12.24 14.90 -9.02
N SER A 271 -12.90 13.99 -8.33
CA SER A 271 -13.29 14.18 -6.93
C SER A 271 -13.04 12.90 -6.13
N THR A 272 -11.84 12.77 -5.60
CA THR A 272 -11.51 11.75 -4.60
C THR A 272 -11.31 12.45 -3.26
N ARG A 273 -12.27 12.30 -2.36
CA ARG A 273 -12.16 12.80 -0.99
C ARG A 273 -11.29 11.85 -0.16
N PRO A 274 -10.71 12.32 0.97
CA PRO A 274 -10.08 11.44 1.94
C PRO A 274 -10.98 10.22 2.27
N TYR A 275 -10.37 9.05 2.41
CA TYR A 275 -11.09 7.78 2.59
C TYR A 275 -10.48 6.89 3.69
N PRO A 276 -10.12 7.44 4.86
CA PRO A 276 -9.50 6.66 5.92
C PRO A 276 -10.43 5.54 6.44
N GLU A 277 -11.75 5.70 6.31
CA GLU A 277 -12.78 4.71 6.66
C GLU A 277 -12.61 3.40 5.88
N ALA A 278 -11.96 3.43 4.71
CA ALA A 278 -11.66 2.24 3.93
C ALA A 278 -10.85 1.20 4.71
N LEU A 279 -10.03 1.64 5.69
CA LEU A 279 -9.29 0.75 6.58
C LEU A 279 -10.22 -0.04 7.52
N LEU A 280 -11.34 0.54 7.92
CA LEU A 280 -12.35 -0.13 8.76
C LEU A 280 -13.28 -1.02 7.93
N GLU A 281 -13.68 -0.57 6.74
CA GLU A 281 -14.66 -1.21 5.88
C GLU A 281 -14.13 -2.46 5.17
N SER A 282 -12.83 -2.47 4.80
CA SER A 282 -12.22 -3.59 4.09
C SER A 282 -11.51 -4.57 5.04
N ARG A 283 -11.27 -5.78 4.54
CA ARG A 283 -10.66 -6.90 5.28
C ARG A 283 -9.54 -7.54 4.46
N GLY A 284 -8.59 -8.19 5.12
CA GLY A 284 -7.57 -9.00 4.44
C GLY A 284 -6.46 -8.24 3.73
N TYR A 285 -6.52 -6.91 3.64
CA TYR A 285 -5.41 -6.10 3.13
C TYR A 285 -4.21 -6.15 4.09
N THR A 286 -2.99 -5.96 3.55
CA THR A 286 -1.76 -6.11 4.33
C THR A 286 -1.46 -4.87 5.17
N GLY A 287 -1.76 -3.69 4.65
CA GLY A 287 -1.45 -2.46 5.35
C GLY A 287 -1.90 -1.20 4.61
N PHE A 288 -1.28 -0.09 4.94
CA PHE A 288 -1.60 1.21 4.36
C PHE A 288 -0.39 2.16 4.40
N ALA A 289 -0.41 3.21 3.58
CA ALA A 289 0.55 4.30 3.63
C ALA A 289 0.34 5.11 4.91
N SER A 290 1.17 4.88 5.91
CA SER A 290 1.16 5.59 7.19
C SER A 290 1.99 6.87 7.17
N LEU A 291 2.88 7.02 6.19
CA LEU A 291 3.65 8.23 5.90
C LEU A 291 3.73 8.45 4.39
N TYR A 292 3.39 9.67 3.96
CA TYR A 292 3.51 10.16 2.59
C TYR A 292 3.51 11.71 2.59
N GLY A 293 3.47 12.36 1.41
CA GLY A 293 3.64 13.80 1.25
C GLY A 293 2.61 14.72 1.93
N GLU A 294 1.50 14.18 2.42
CA GLU A 294 0.43 14.96 3.07
C GLU A 294 0.31 14.69 4.58
N SER A 295 -0.43 15.54 5.29
CA SER A 295 -0.67 15.38 6.73
C SER A 295 -1.46 14.11 7.02
N ILE A 296 -1.03 13.35 8.03
CA ILE A 296 -1.59 12.05 8.38
C ILE A 296 -2.15 12.09 9.79
N THR A 297 -3.46 11.85 9.92
CA THR A 297 -4.20 11.78 11.18
C THR A 297 -4.63 10.35 11.52
N VAL A 298 -4.64 9.43 10.55
CA VAL A 298 -4.95 8.00 10.75
C VAL A 298 -4.07 7.38 11.82
N THR A 299 -2.81 7.83 11.94
CA THR A 299 -1.83 7.35 12.93
C THR A 299 -1.86 8.09 14.26
N GLU A 300 -2.70 9.11 14.43
CA GLU A 300 -2.85 9.78 15.73
C GLU A 300 -3.42 8.82 16.79
N PRO A 301 -3.10 9.01 18.09
CA PRO A 301 -3.67 8.21 19.16
C PRO A 301 -5.21 8.20 19.11
N ASN A 302 -5.81 7.03 19.26
CA ASN A 302 -7.24 6.75 19.03
C ASN A 302 -7.75 6.99 17.61
N GLY A 303 -6.86 7.17 16.65
CA GLY A 303 -7.20 7.27 15.22
C GLY A 303 -7.73 5.95 14.65
N ILE A 304 -8.07 5.98 13.37
CA ILE A 304 -8.64 4.83 12.66
C ILE A 304 -7.71 3.60 12.71
N TRP A 305 -6.39 3.80 12.63
CA TRP A 305 -5.46 2.67 12.75
C TRP A 305 -5.58 1.97 14.11
N ASP A 306 -5.66 2.72 15.19
CA ASP A 306 -5.82 2.15 16.52
C ASP A 306 -7.15 1.40 16.68
N MET A 307 -8.23 1.89 16.05
CA MET A 307 -9.51 1.17 16.01
C MET A 307 -9.36 -0.19 15.36
N VAL A 308 -8.70 -0.25 14.20
CA VAL A 308 -8.45 -1.50 13.46
C VAL A 308 -7.52 -2.46 14.21
N LEU A 309 -6.47 -1.95 14.85
CA LEU A 309 -5.58 -2.74 15.70
C LEU A 309 -6.30 -3.32 16.93
N ASN A 310 -7.20 -2.54 17.54
CA ASN A 310 -8.04 -3.01 18.64
C ASN A 310 -9.05 -4.07 18.18
N GLU A 311 -9.60 -3.99 16.93
CA GLU A 311 -10.39 -5.09 16.35
C GLU A 311 -9.57 -6.38 16.26
N TYR A 312 -8.31 -6.30 15.83
CA TYR A 312 -7.41 -7.46 15.79
C TYR A 312 -7.13 -8.02 17.19
N CYS A 313 -6.83 -7.19 18.18
CA CYS A 313 -6.60 -7.63 19.56
C CYS A 313 -7.83 -8.35 20.17
N ARG A 314 -9.04 -7.99 19.73
CA ARG A 314 -10.30 -8.63 20.14
C ARG A 314 -10.67 -9.87 19.31
N GLY A 315 -9.86 -10.27 18.34
CA GLY A 315 -10.15 -11.39 17.43
C GLY A 315 -11.21 -11.11 16.36
N LEU A 316 -11.56 -9.84 16.12
CA LEU A 316 -12.52 -9.42 15.08
C LEU A 316 -11.87 -9.28 13.69
N ARG A 317 -10.56 -9.40 13.62
CA ARG A 317 -9.76 -9.45 12.39
C ARG A 317 -8.74 -10.58 12.46
N GLU A 318 -8.51 -11.23 11.35
CA GLU A 318 -7.53 -12.32 11.23
C GLU A 318 -6.08 -11.83 11.26
N ARG A 319 -5.85 -10.61 10.81
CA ARG A 319 -4.51 -9.99 10.74
C ARG A 319 -4.58 -8.48 11.00
N PRO A 320 -3.52 -7.92 11.60
CA PRO A 320 -3.41 -6.48 11.75
C PRO A 320 -2.95 -5.84 10.44
N PRO A 321 -3.35 -4.60 10.13
CA PRO A 321 -2.78 -3.83 9.03
C PRO A 321 -1.49 -3.13 9.47
N TRP A 322 -0.50 -3.13 8.57
CA TRP A 322 0.81 -2.54 8.79
C TRP A 322 0.96 -1.17 8.15
N GLY A 323 1.66 -0.27 8.82
CA GLY A 323 2.04 1.03 8.28
C GLY A 323 3.33 0.96 7.47
N ILE A 324 3.34 1.57 6.28
CA ILE A 324 4.51 1.78 5.44
C ILE A 324 4.69 3.26 5.11
N ALA A 325 5.88 3.67 4.69
CA ALA A 325 6.10 4.93 4.01
C ALA A 325 6.04 4.73 2.50
N THR A 326 5.37 5.64 1.80
CA THR A 326 5.28 5.64 0.33
C THR A 326 5.82 6.94 -0.22
N ALA A 327 6.62 6.86 -1.30
CA ALA A 327 7.34 7.99 -1.85
C ALA A 327 6.56 8.77 -2.92
N ASP A 328 5.65 8.10 -3.64
CA ASP A 328 4.99 8.63 -4.86
C ASP A 328 6.01 9.27 -5.83
N PHE A 329 7.14 8.60 -6.01
CA PHE A 329 8.31 9.19 -6.65
C PHE A 329 8.23 9.08 -8.18
N HIS A 330 8.18 10.23 -8.86
CA HIS A 330 8.14 10.35 -10.31
C HIS A 330 9.46 10.88 -10.88
N ARG A 331 10.03 11.92 -10.24
CA ARG A 331 11.26 12.57 -10.70
C ARG A 331 12.00 13.25 -9.54
N GLU A 332 13.32 13.13 -9.53
CA GLU A 332 14.18 13.83 -8.57
C GLU A 332 14.01 15.34 -8.69
N GLY A 333 13.65 15.99 -7.59
CA GLY A 333 13.47 17.43 -7.46
C GLY A 333 12.12 17.97 -7.97
N GLU A 334 11.25 17.16 -8.56
CA GLU A 334 9.92 17.59 -8.96
C GLU A 334 9.03 17.71 -7.73
N SER A 335 8.35 18.86 -7.59
CA SER A 335 7.47 19.14 -6.44
C SER A 335 8.11 18.89 -5.05
N GLY A 336 9.44 18.90 -4.96
CA GLY A 336 10.18 18.60 -3.74
C GLY A 336 10.43 17.10 -3.51
N GLU A 337 10.10 16.25 -4.45
CA GLU A 337 10.41 14.82 -4.39
C GLU A 337 11.93 14.60 -4.41
N ILE A 338 12.43 13.92 -3.40
CA ILE A 338 13.82 13.47 -3.32
C ILE A 338 13.79 11.99 -2.94
N LEU A 339 14.39 11.15 -3.79
CA LEU A 339 14.48 9.72 -3.51
C LEU A 339 15.19 9.50 -2.17
N GLY A 340 14.50 8.83 -1.24
CA GLY A 340 15.00 8.56 0.10
C GLY A 340 14.45 9.47 1.19
N ASN A 341 13.62 10.48 0.87
CA ASN A 341 12.90 11.23 1.90
C ASN A 341 11.88 10.38 2.64
N TYR A 342 11.23 9.45 1.94
CA TYR A 342 10.28 8.49 2.49
C TYR A 342 10.85 7.09 2.34
N GLN A 343 11.04 6.39 3.46
CA GLN A 343 11.59 5.04 3.46
C GLN A 343 10.76 4.14 4.35
N THR A 344 10.60 2.88 3.92
CA THR A 344 10.18 1.79 4.78
C THR A 344 11.42 0.98 5.13
N VAL A 345 11.75 0.89 6.41
CA VAL A 345 12.94 0.17 6.89
C VAL A 345 12.51 -1.20 7.37
N PHE A 346 13.06 -2.24 6.75
CA PHE A 346 12.72 -3.64 7.01
C PHE A 346 13.72 -4.28 7.98
N TYR A 347 13.23 -5.02 8.95
CA TYR A 347 14.04 -5.85 9.83
C TYR A 347 14.11 -7.27 9.25
N VAL A 348 15.27 -7.64 8.71
CA VAL A 348 15.51 -8.90 8.02
C VAL A 348 16.73 -9.64 8.57
N LYS A 349 16.70 -10.98 8.51
CA LYS A 349 17.89 -11.79 8.87
C LYS A 349 18.95 -11.74 7.77
N GLU A 350 18.53 -11.75 6.53
CA GLU A 350 19.38 -11.68 5.35
C GLU A 350 18.82 -10.67 4.34
N LYS A 351 19.72 -9.98 3.62
CA LYS A 351 19.32 -9.05 2.54
C LYS A 351 18.95 -9.83 1.29
N LYS A 352 17.75 -10.40 1.29
CA LYS A 352 17.17 -11.16 0.17
C LYS A 352 15.72 -10.71 -0.08
N LYS A 353 15.29 -10.76 -1.34
CA LYS A 353 13.92 -10.40 -1.75
C LYS A 353 12.87 -11.12 -0.91
N ALA A 354 13.02 -12.43 -0.71
CA ALA A 354 12.09 -13.22 0.08
C ALA A 354 11.98 -12.74 1.55
N GLU A 355 13.10 -12.34 2.17
CA GLU A 355 13.11 -11.82 3.54
C GLU A 355 12.49 -10.43 3.64
N ILE A 356 12.69 -9.56 2.64
CA ILE A 356 12.02 -8.25 2.56
C ILE A 356 10.50 -8.43 2.44
N LEU A 357 10.04 -9.30 1.52
CA LEU A 357 8.61 -9.59 1.36
C LEU A 357 8.02 -10.24 2.62
N LYS A 358 8.79 -11.10 3.29
CA LYS A 358 8.38 -11.70 4.57
C LYS A 358 8.28 -10.64 5.67
N ALA A 359 9.27 -9.78 5.82
CA ALA A 359 9.24 -8.68 6.79
C ALA A 359 8.04 -7.75 6.56
N MET A 360 7.74 -7.42 5.29
CA MET A 360 6.58 -6.61 4.92
C MET A 360 5.26 -7.30 5.27
N ARG A 361 5.15 -8.61 5.06
CA ARG A 361 3.94 -9.40 5.39
C ARG A 361 3.71 -9.51 6.89
N ASP A 362 4.80 -9.61 7.65
CA ASP A 362 4.79 -9.80 9.11
C ASP A 362 4.81 -8.47 9.88
N GLY A 363 4.97 -7.33 9.20
CA GLY A 363 5.04 -6.01 9.85
C GLY A 363 6.37 -5.70 10.53
N ARG A 364 7.42 -6.51 10.31
CA ARG A 364 8.77 -6.25 10.84
C ARG A 364 9.45 -5.12 10.08
N MET A 365 8.91 -3.92 10.25
CA MET A 365 9.36 -2.72 9.56
C MET A 365 8.83 -1.48 10.28
N TYR A 366 9.37 -0.33 9.93
CA TYR A 366 8.83 0.97 10.32
C TYR A 366 8.87 1.95 9.15
N ALA A 367 8.01 2.95 9.20
CA ALA A 367 7.96 4.04 8.23
C ALA A 367 8.78 5.23 8.73
N VAL A 368 9.53 5.88 7.85
CA VAL A 368 10.32 7.07 8.19
C VAL A 368 10.24 8.12 7.08
N GLN A 369 10.15 9.39 7.52
CA GLN A 369 10.29 10.57 6.69
C GLN A 369 11.43 11.44 7.22
N GLY A 370 12.33 11.84 6.35
CA GLY A 370 13.40 12.79 6.64
C GLY A 370 13.68 13.69 5.45
N ARG A 371 14.74 14.46 5.55
CA ARG A 371 15.31 15.22 4.43
C ARG A 371 16.63 14.55 4.06
N PHE A 372 16.59 13.67 3.08
CA PHE A 372 17.80 12.95 2.68
C PHE A 372 18.97 13.91 2.42
N PRO A 373 20.21 13.69 2.95
CA PRO A 373 20.64 12.46 3.65
C PRO A 373 20.41 12.46 5.18
N GLN A 374 19.78 13.48 5.77
CA GLN A 374 19.45 13.52 7.20
C GLN A 374 18.10 12.81 7.43
N VAL A 375 18.15 11.52 7.69
CA VAL A 375 16.98 10.68 7.94
C VAL A 375 17.04 10.18 9.38
N PRO A 376 15.96 10.31 10.18
CA PRO A 376 15.88 9.69 11.50
C PRO A 376 15.97 8.16 11.39
N VAL A 377 16.54 7.53 12.40
CA VAL A 377 16.72 6.09 12.49
C VAL A 377 16.12 5.58 13.80
N MET A 378 15.36 4.51 13.74
CA MET A 378 14.91 3.76 14.89
C MET A 378 15.88 2.60 15.14
N ASP A 379 16.85 2.82 16.04
CA ASP A 379 17.85 1.82 16.38
C ASP A 379 17.25 0.67 17.17
N GLU A 380 16.28 0.97 18.04
CA GLU A 380 15.54 -0.01 18.81
C GLU A 380 14.12 0.50 19.12
N PHE A 381 13.14 -0.37 18.94
CA PHE A 381 11.84 -0.30 19.59
C PHE A 381 11.45 -1.72 19.97
N SER A 382 11.42 -1.99 21.27
CA SER A 382 11.18 -3.33 21.79
C SER A 382 10.29 -3.30 23.03
N VAL A 383 9.56 -4.40 23.21
CA VAL A 383 8.80 -4.73 24.41
C VAL A 383 9.35 -6.03 24.99
N SER A 384 9.64 -6.05 26.28
CA SER A 384 10.24 -7.21 26.95
C SER A 384 9.61 -7.51 28.29
N SER A 385 9.85 -8.74 28.78
CA SER A 385 9.63 -9.11 30.17
C SER A 385 10.60 -8.37 31.11
N ALA A 386 10.27 -8.31 32.41
CA ALA A 386 11.10 -7.65 33.40
C ALA A 386 12.52 -8.25 33.52
N ASP A 387 12.65 -9.55 33.30
CA ASP A 387 13.91 -10.31 33.32
C ASP A 387 14.61 -10.35 31.94
N MET A 388 14.06 -9.68 30.93
CA MET A 388 14.57 -9.62 29.54
C MET A 388 14.65 -11.00 28.82
N THR A 389 14.02 -12.03 29.35
CA THR A 389 14.03 -13.37 28.72
C THR A 389 13.12 -13.45 27.49
N VAL A 390 12.07 -12.63 27.48
CA VAL A 390 11.17 -12.45 26.33
C VAL A 390 11.33 -11.04 25.80
N LYS A 391 11.51 -10.90 24.50
CA LYS A 391 11.64 -9.61 23.82
C LYS A 391 11.00 -9.69 22.44
N GLY A 392 10.21 -8.68 22.08
CA GLY A 392 9.61 -8.52 20.75
C GLY A 392 9.92 -7.18 20.14
N ILE A 393 9.92 -7.14 18.82
CA ILE A 393 10.09 -5.95 17.98
C ILE A 393 8.83 -5.69 17.13
N SER A 394 8.80 -4.60 16.39
CA SER A 394 7.70 -4.27 15.46
C SER A 394 7.27 -5.49 14.63
N GLY A 395 5.97 -5.74 14.56
CA GLY A 395 5.36 -6.85 13.83
C GLY A 395 5.27 -8.17 14.62
N GLU A 396 5.91 -8.26 15.78
CA GLU A 396 5.92 -9.49 16.56
C GLU A 396 4.82 -9.53 17.64
N ASP A 397 4.53 -10.76 18.06
CA ASP A 397 3.54 -11.09 19.08
C ASP A 397 4.26 -11.81 20.21
N VAL A 398 4.27 -11.23 21.42
CA VAL A 398 4.96 -11.78 22.59
C VAL A 398 4.00 -12.12 23.69
N SER A 399 4.34 -13.13 24.50
CA SER A 399 3.59 -13.52 25.69
C SER A 399 4.35 -13.12 26.94
N LEU A 400 3.71 -12.34 27.81
CA LEU A 400 4.33 -11.84 29.05
C LEU A 400 3.51 -12.29 30.27
N THR A 401 4.22 -12.67 31.34
CA THR A 401 3.66 -13.03 32.64
C THR A 401 3.69 -11.89 33.66
N GLY A 402 4.09 -10.69 33.22
CA GLY A 402 4.25 -9.53 34.13
C GLY A 402 4.23 -8.20 33.36
N HIS A 403 4.62 -7.15 34.06
CA HIS A 403 4.65 -5.79 33.53
C HIS A 403 5.63 -5.65 32.33
N PRO A 404 5.21 -5.05 31.22
CA PRO A 404 6.07 -4.83 30.07
C PRO A 404 7.13 -3.75 30.35
N LYS A 405 8.35 -4.00 29.85
CA LYS A 405 9.39 -2.98 29.73
C LYS A 405 9.52 -2.56 28.28
N ILE A 406 9.46 -1.30 28.02
CA ILE A 406 9.55 -0.72 26.69
C ILE A 406 10.87 0.04 26.57
N LYS A 407 11.63 -0.26 25.50
CA LYS A 407 12.85 0.45 25.17
C LYS A 407 12.78 1.05 23.77
N ILE A 408 13.12 2.34 23.66
CA ILE A 408 13.17 3.07 22.42
C ILE A 408 14.56 3.72 22.32
N MET A 409 15.25 3.50 21.20
CA MET A 409 16.51 4.18 20.88
C MET A 409 16.37 4.76 19.48
N LEU A 410 16.63 6.07 19.37
CA LEU A 410 16.51 6.84 18.15
C LEU A 410 17.80 7.59 17.89
N SER A 411 18.23 7.56 16.62
CA SER A 411 19.37 8.33 16.13
C SER A 411 19.05 8.97 14.77
N SER A 412 20.06 9.35 14.04
CA SER A 412 19.91 9.85 12.67
C SER A 412 21.09 9.46 11.80
N SER A 413 20.86 9.24 10.51
CA SER A 413 21.88 8.85 9.53
C SER A 413 22.99 9.90 9.35
N LYS A 414 22.67 11.16 9.57
CA LYS A 414 23.58 12.33 9.61
C LYS A 414 23.08 13.26 10.71
N PRO A 415 23.93 14.15 11.26
CA PRO A 415 23.50 15.11 12.27
C PRO A 415 22.22 15.84 11.85
N LEU A 416 21.19 15.74 12.69
CA LEU A 416 19.87 16.30 12.46
C LEU A 416 19.56 17.30 13.57
N ALA A 417 19.43 18.57 13.19
CA ALA A 417 19.09 19.63 14.13
C ALA A 417 17.58 19.72 14.33
N GLY A 418 17.16 20.09 15.52
CA GLY A 418 15.77 20.35 15.87
C GLY A 418 15.24 19.42 16.97
N GLN A 419 14.14 19.86 17.54
CA GLN A 419 13.42 19.09 18.57
C GLN A 419 12.62 17.97 17.94
N VAL A 420 12.53 16.87 18.66
CA VAL A 420 11.65 15.74 18.36
C VAL A 420 10.76 15.46 19.56
N LYS A 421 9.55 15.04 19.27
CA LYS A 421 8.59 14.54 20.24
C LYS A 421 8.32 13.08 19.95
N VAL A 422 8.62 12.21 20.92
CA VAL A 422 8.36 10.78 20.86
C VAL A 422 7.13 10.46 21.66
N ARG A 423 6.20 9.69 21.09
CA ARG A 423 4.96 9.27 21.73
C ARG A 423 4.91 7.74 21.78
N LEU A 424 4.64 7.17 22.94
CA LEU A 424 4.36 5.76 23.13
C LEU A 424 2.85 5.58 23.30
N ILE A 425 2.27 4.75 22.44
CA ILE A 425 0.83 4.49 22.38
C ILE A 425 0.59 3.02 22.73
N ARG A 426 -0.29 2.79 23.71
CA ARG A 426 -0.78 1.45 24.10
C ARG A 426 -2.26 1.35 23.78
N SER A 427 -2.64 0.42 22.92
CA SER A 427 -4.05 0.15 22.53
C SER A 427 -4.85 1.42 22.19
N GLY A 428 -4.19 2.39 21.51
CA GLY A 428 -4.76 3.68 21.13
C GLY A 428 -4.54 4.81 22.13
N SER A 429 -4.22 4.52 23.37
CA SER A 429 -3.98 5.55 24.40
C SER A 429 -2.53 5.99 24.44
N LEU A 430 -2.29 7.32 24.47
CA LEU A 430 -0.97 7.88 24.73
C LEU A 430 -0.59 7.59 26.17
N VAL A 431 0.44 6.75 26.41
CA VAL A 431 0.87 6.35 27.75
C VAL A 431 2.16 7.04 28.20
N HIS A 432 3.00 7.47 27.25
CA HIS A 432 4.22 8.20 27.56
C HIS A 432 4.60 9.14 26.42
N SER A 433 5.22 10.28 26.74
CA SER A 433 5.69 11.24 25.75
C SER A 433 6.95 11.95 26.26
N VAL A 434 7.97 12.03 25.39
CA VAL A 434 9.24 12.68 25.69
C VAL A 434 9.58 13.64 24.55
N GLU A 435 10.08 14.83 24.91
CA GLU A 435 10.65 15.80 23.97
C GLU A 435 12.16 15.90 24.17
N GLY A 436 12.91 16.00 23.10
CA GLY A 436 14.37 16.08 23.14
C GLY A 436 15.01 16.28 21.75
N THR A 437 16.29 15.97 21.65
CA THR A 437 17.06 15.96 20.41
C THR A 437 17.66 14.59 20.17
N LEU A 438 17.91 14.24 18.91
CA LEU A 438 18.60 13.00 18.58
C LEU A 438 20.13 13.10 18.83
N PRO A 439 20.79 12.02 19.34
CA PRO A 439 20.21 10.72 19.69
C PRO A 439 19.41 10.77 20.99
N LEU A 440 18.37 9.91 21.07
CA LEU A 440 17.47 9.88 22.24
C LEU A 440 17.22 8.41 22.65
N GLN A 441 17.33 8.14 23.96
CA GLN A 441 16.99 6.85 24.56
C GLN A 441 15.87 7.04 25.58
N ILE A 442 14.89 6.15 25.52
CA ILE A 442 13.72 6.12 26.42
C ILE A 442 13.56 4.70 26.94
N GLU A 443 13.43 4.57 28.24
CA GLU A 443 13.02 3.35 28.92
C GLU A 443 11.73 3.65 29.68
N TYR A 444 10.74 2.79 29.53
CA TYR A 444 9.44 2.96 30.17
C TYR A 444 8.94 1.63 30.71
N ASP A 445 8.73 1.56 32.01
CA ASP A 445 8.14 0.41 32.69
C ASP A 445 6.62 0.67 32.81
N ASP A 446 5.84 -0.11 32.07
CA ASP A 446 4.38 0.03 32.09
C ASP A 446 3.77 -0.84 33.18
N ALA A 447 3.11 -0.20 34.14
CA ALA A 447 2.44 -0.92 35.24
C ALA A 447 1.17 -1.69 34.77
N TYR A 448 0.83 -1.66 33.49
CA TYR A 448 -0.34 -2.35 32.98
C TYR A 448 -0.07 -3.85 32.81
N PHE A 449 -0.89 -4.64 33.49
CA PHE A 449 -0.89 -6.10 33.38
C PHE A 449 -2.30 -6.63 33.63
N LYS A 450 -2.86 -7.36 32.67
CA LYS A 450 -4.19 -7.95 32.80
C LYS A 450 -4.23 -9.32 32.10
N PRO A 451 -4.09 -10.40 32.89
CA PRO A 451 -4.05 -11.77 32.35
C PRO A 451 -5.22 -12.09 31.43
N GLY A 452 -4.90 -12.69 30.28
CA GLY A 452 -5.88 -13.05 29.26
C GLY A 452 -6.23 -11.93 28.26
N GLU A 453 -5.67 -10.73 28.44
CA GLU A 453 -5.87 -9.63 27.48
C GLU A 453 -4.72 -9.60 26.47
N LYS A 454 -5.06 -9.29 25.22
CA LYS A 454 -4.12 -8.94 24.15
C LYS A 454 -4.15 -7.45 23.91
N ILE A 455 -2.99 -6.81 23.98
CA ILE A 455 -2.79 -5.39 23.72
C ILE A 455 -1.71 -5.19 22.66
N TYR A 456 -1.44 -3.94 22.30
CA TYR A 456 -0.27 -3.58 21.50
C TYR A 456 0.40 -2.30 22.02
N TYR A 457 1.69 -2.18 21.68
CA TYR A 457 2.45 -0.95 21.78
C TYR A 457 2.90 -0.52 20.39
N ARG A 458 2.80 0.75 20.09
CA ARG A 458 3.44 1.40 18.95
C ARG A 458 4.01 2.75 19.36
N MET A 459 4.99 3.24 18.64
CA MET A 459 5.54 4.57 18.87
C MET A 459 5.51 5.40 17.58
N ASP A 460 5.47 6.70 17.76
CA ASP A 460 5.84 7.64 16.71
C ASP A 460 6.79 8.72 17.23
N MET A 461 7.57 9.28 16.30
CA MET A 461 8.40 10.45 16.51
C MET A 461 7.95 11.54 15.53
N ARG A 462 7.81 12.76 16.01
CA ARG A 462 7.45 13.96 15.23
C ARG A 462 8.44 15.09 15.48
N GLY A 463 8.62 15.98 14.52
CA GLY A 463 9.49 17.16 14.64
C GLY A 463 10.52 17.26 13.54
N ALA A 464 11.82 17.20 13.84
CA ALA A 464 12.90 17.29 12.87
C ALA A 464 12.86 16.22 11.76
N GLY A 465 12.04 15.20 11.94
CA GLY A 465 11.63 14.16 10.99
C GLY A 465 10.48 13.38 11.59
N ILE A 466 10.02 12.35 10.91
CA ILE A 466 8.90 11.52 11.38
C ILE A 466 9.30 10.05 11.33
N ILE A 467 9.01 9.31 12.39
CA ILE A 467 9.03 7.84 12.44
C ILE A 467 7.65 7.36 12.87
N VAL A 468 7.16 6.31 12.24
CA VAL A 468 5.97 5.57 12.68
C VAL A 468 6.34 4.09 12.73
N SER A 469 6.36 3.52 13.94
CA SER A 469 6.62 2.09 14.11
C SER A 469 5.38 1.27 13.77
N ASN A 470 5.58 0.02 13.36
CA ASN A 470 4.51 -0.97 13.44
C ASN A 470 4.34 -1.45 14.89
N PRO A 471 3.13 -1.93 15.24
CA PRO A 471 2.86 -2.37 16.60
C PRO A 471 3.64 -3.63 17.00
N ILE A 472 3.91 -3.75 18.29
CA ILE A 472 4.32 -4.97 18.98
C ILE A 472 3.12 -5.43 19.78
N PHE A 473 2.66 -6.66 19.55
CA PHE A 473 1.52 -7.20 20.28
C PHE A 473 1.98 -7.93 21.54
N VAL A 474 1.22 -7.80 22.61
CA VAL A 474 1.50 -8.42 23.90
C VAL A 474 0.28 -9.22 24.35
N ASN A 475 0.47 -10.51 24.56
CA ASN A 475 -0.51 -11.39 25.18
C ASN A 475 -0.14 -11.56 26.65
N PHE A 476 -0.98 -11.12 27.55
CA PHE A 476 -0.78 -11.35 28.98
C PHE A 476 -1.25 -12.75 29.35
N VAL A 477 -0.30 -13.58 29.75
CA VAL A 477 -0.54 -14.94 30.22
C VAL A 477 -0.49 -15.00 31.77
N LYS A 478 -1.13 -16.02 32.34
CA LYS A 478 -1.16 -16.23 33.81
C LYS A 478 0.19 -16.70 34.32
#